data_2d26cdf249fa67ca3652c75221eb9e2b
#
_entry.id   2d26cdf249fa67ca3652c75221eb9e2b
#
_cell.length_a   1.000
_cell.length_b   1.000
_cell.length_c   1.000
_cell.angle_alpha   90.00
_cell.angle_beta   90.00
_cell.angle_gamma   90.00
#
_symmetry.space_group_name_H-M   'P 1'
#
loop_
_entity.id
_entity.type
_entity.pdbx_description
1 polymer ?
#
loop_
_entity_poly.entity_id
_entity_poly.type
_entity_poly.pdbx_seq_one_letter_code
_entity_poly.pdbx_strand_id
1 'polypeptide(L)'
;MDNGSITFFDITACGFYRLKNKPEELDYKFGDLMGVLDDLEGWLKDKNFEQTLPWNKEEQPLRTRVYSRGLVRDSQTKDAVIVLYREVGNGNGIHGIKVGSKVSGDSKGTIRAGREHGEDKIIWGEPCYYWIIPELNKIASIRFPHSFADTYLFAQYFIQHVNNNSKLGKRTKSKRTFESAKTPGRCVDVYNTKFQYKDGKNEINCIFKFVLEETKLKAAEENFERLRHKITHTLIKDTTVINQNDTRQPLLKLTSVALASLVGEEKRNKLIGAPPVLERPRKIEVKIDGAPSSDELRNLFSMRGEESEWDVGFLLADRANPVWLSSYVARTKLPLQDSDGFEHYSARFLLDEINKIRDDLISEVKYAEEASIKESEAASTKKIAEG
;
A
#
# COMPACT_ATOMS: atom_id res chain seq x y z
N MET A 1 -24.47 3.96 -9.37
CA MET A 1 -23.15 4.63 -9.51
C MET A 1 -22.27 4.17 -8.38
N ASP A 2 -21.15 3.58 -8.68
CA ASP A 2 -20.15 3.19 -7.70
C ASP A 2 -18.94 4.14 -7.82
N ASN A 3 -18.36 4.54 -6.69
CA ASN A 3 -17.24 5.48 -6.67
C ASN A 3 -16.02 4.79 -6.05
N GLY A 4 -14.97 4.61 -6.86
CA GLY A 4 -13.68 4.16 -6.39
C GLY A 4 -12.89 5.32 -5.75
N SER A 5 -12.46 5.18 -4.51
CA SER A 5 -11.49 6.11 -3.91
C SER A 5 -10.09 5.74 -4.36
N ILE A 6 -9.40 6.67 -5.01
CA ILE A 6 -8.02 6.51 -5.50
C ILE A 6 -7.08 7.18 -4.51
N THR A 7 -6.02 6.48 -4.12
CA THR A 7 -4.90 7.00 -3.32
C THR A 7 -3.60 6.73 -4.07
N PHE A 8 -2.76 7.75 -4.22
CA PHE A 8 -1.51 7.66 -4.98
C PHE A 8 -0.31 7.38 -4.08
N PHE A 9 0.64 6.62 -4.60
CA PHE A 9 1.88 6.22 -3.94
C PHE A 9 3.06 6.42 -4.89
N ASP A 10 4.13 7.01 -4.37
CA ASP A 10 5.41 7.13 -5.03
C ASP A 10 6.17 5.80 -4.99
N ILE A 11 6.75 5.39 -6.10
CA ILE A 11 7.67 4.26 -6.14
C ILE A 11 9.06 4.80 -5.77
N THR A 12 9.42 4.72 -4.49
CA THR A 12 10.71 5.24 -4.01
C THR A 12 11.86 4.27 -4.27
N ALA A 13 11.57 2.98 -4.48
CA ALA A 13 12.53 2.01 -4.94
C ALA A 13 11.84 0.91 -5.77
N CYS A 14 12.36 0.63 -6.97
CA CYS A 14 11.99 -0.53 -7.79
C CYS A 14 13.23 -1.01 -8.54
N GLY A 15 13.72 -2.21 -8.25
CA GLY A 15 14.89 -2.79 -8.89
C GLY A 15 15.78 -3.60 -7.96
N PHE A 16 17.00 -3.87 -8.43
CA PHE A 16 17.98 -4.69 -7.73
C PHE A 16 19.07 -3.80 -7.11
N TYR A 17 19.23 -3.93 -5.80
CA TYR A 17 20.11 -3.09 -4.99
C TYR A 17 21.18 -3.95 -4.31
N ARG A 18 22.41 -3.45 -4.29
CA ARG A 18 23.50 -4.05 -3.52
C ARG A 18 23.24 -3.86 -2.04
N LEU A 19 23.44 -4.92 -1.25
CA LEU A 19 23.45 -4.85 0.19
C LEU A 19 24.71 -4.13 0.67
N LYS A 20 24.56 -2.98 1.30
CA LYS A 20 25.61 -2.26 2.03
C LYS A 20 25.50 -2.52 3.53
N ASN A 21 26.56 -2.25 4.26
CA ASN A 21 26.58 -2.39 5.72
C ASN A 21 25.62 -1.42 6.43
N LYS A 22 25.26 -0.30 5.78
CA LYS A 22 24.22 0.63 6.23
C LYS A 22 22.95 0.40 5.41
N PRO A 23 21.85 -0.06 6.04
CA PRO A 23 20.59 -0.38 5.34
C PRO A 23 19.94 0.84 4.65
N GLU A 24 20.27 2.05 5.09
CA GLU A 24 19.70 3.31 4.62
C GLU A 24 20.25 3.75 3.26
N GLU A 25 21.44 3.26 2.87
CA GLU A 25 22.03 3.59 1.58
C GLU A 25 21.66 2.53 0.53
N LEU A 26 20.72 2.87 -0.34
CA LEU A 26 20.35 2.05 -1.49
C LEU A 26 21.38 2.23 -2.62
N ASP A 27 22.10 1.16 -2.94
CA ASP A 27 23.02 1.13 -4.08
C ASP A 27 22.37 0.36 -5.24
N TYR A 28 21.62 1.11 -6.08
CA TYR A 28 20.93 0.58 -7.26
C TYR A 28 21.91 0.00 -8.26
N LYS A 29 21.58 -1.12 -8.86
CA LYS A 29 22.39 -1.80 -9.86
C LYS A 29 21.68 -1.99 -11.19
N PHE A 30 20.46 -2.55 -11.20
CA PHE A 30 19.73 -2.80 -12.43
C PHE A 30 18.23 -3.07 -12.15
N GLY A 31 17.46 -3.16 -13.25
CA GLY A 31 16.03 -3.47 -13.21
C GLY A 31 15.17 -2.25 -12.94
N ASP A 32 14.02 -2.20 -13.55
CA ASP A 32 13.06 -1.11 -13.42
C ASP A 32 11.63 -1.63 -13.37
N LEU A 33 10.69 -0.73 -13.17
CA LEU A 33 9.27 -1.03 -13.09
C LEU A 33 8.76 -1.72 -14.36
N MET A 34 9.19 -1.24 -15.54
CA MET A 34 8.70 -1.78 -16.82
C MET A 34 9.18 -3.20 -17.05
N GLY A 35 10.45 -3.48 -16.77
CA GLY A 35 11.01 -4.83 -16.86
C GLY A 35 10.33 -5.81 -15.89
N VAL A 36 10.00 -5.35 -14.68
CA VAL A 36 9.25 -6.16 -13.69
C VAL A 36 7.82 -6.43 -14.15
N LEU A 37 7.15 -5.44 -14.75
CA LEU A 37 5.81 -5.62 -15.32
C LEU A 37 5.80 -6.58 -16.49
N ASP A 38 6.77 -6.47 -17.42
CA ASP A 38 6.91 -7.37 -18.56
C ASP A 38 7.12 -8.82 -18.12
N ASP A 39 7.98 -9.01 -17.11
CA ASP A 39 8.27 -10.33 -16.53
C ASP A 39 7.04 -10.90 -15.81
N LEU A 40 6.29 -10.09 -15.04
CA LEU A 40 5.07 -10.50 -14.36
C LEU A 40 3.97 -10.86 -15.37
N GLU A 41 3.76 -10.03 -16.41
CA GLU A 41 2.78 -10.29 -17.47
C GLU A 41 3.08 -11.60 -18.18
N GLY A 42 4.36 -11.81 -18.55
CA GLY A 42 4.82 -13.07 -19.15
C GLY A 42 4.62 -14.29 -18.24
N TRP A 43 4.79 -14.12 -16.92
CA TRP A 43 4.58 -15.19 -15.95
C TRP A 43 3.10 -15.51 -15.74
N LEU A 44 2.21 -14.51 -15.79
CA LEU A 44 0.76 -14.67 -15.64
C LEU A 44 0.10 -15.28 -16.88
N LYS A 45 0.74 -15.17 -18.04
CA LYS A 45 0.20 -15.67 -19.30
C LYS A 45 -0.13 -17.16 -19.19
N ASP A 46 -1.30 -17.52 -19.69
CA ASP A 46 -1.83 -18.88 -19.75
C ASP A 46 -2.06 -19.60 -18.40
N LYS A 47 -1.85 -18.90 -17.27
CA LYS A 47 -2.12 -19.46 -15.96
C LYS A 47 -3.60 -19.50 -15.60
N ASN A 48 -3.94 -20.47 -14.76
CA ASN A 48 -5.17 -20.46 -14.02
C ASN A 48 -4.99 -19.64 -12.72
N PHE A 49 -6.09 -19.15 -12.19
CA PHE A 49 -6.11 -18.26 -11.02
C PHE A 49 -5.29 -18.79 -9.84
N GLU A 50 -5.49 -20.05 -9.44
CA GLU A 50 -4.78 -20.67 -8.32
C GLU A 50 -3.27 -20.81 -8.52
N GLN A 51 -2.78 -20.75 -9.77
CA GLN A 51 -1.37 -20.83 -10.13
C GLN A 51 -0.65 -19.49 -10.06
N THR A 52 -1.39 -18.41 -9.76
CA THR A 52 -0.84 -17.06 -9.71
C THR A 52 -0.32 -16.66 -8.31
N LEU A 53 -0.34 -17.56 -7.35
CA LEU A 53 0.31 -17.34 -6.06
C LEU A 53 1.84 -17.37 -6.25
N PRO A 54 2.55 -16.25 -5.98
CA PRO A 54 3.97 -16.15 -6.32
C PRO A 54 4.93 -16.78 -5.32
N TRP A 55 4.44 -17.51 -4.32
CA TRP A 55 5.25 -18.24 -3.34
C TRP A 55 4.71 -19.64 -3.04
N ASN A 56 5.56 -20.51 -2.48
CA ASN A 56 5.14 -21.82 -2.03
C ASN A 56 4.35 -21.74 -0.71
N LYS A 57 3.14 -22.28 -0.70
CA LYS A 57 2.25 -22.31 0.49
C LYS A 57 2.88 -23.06 1.67
N GLU A 58 3.65 -24.10 1.39
CA GLU A 58 4.29 -24.93 2.41
C GLU A 58 5.49 -24.23 3.06
N GLU A 59 6.23 -23.43 2.26
CA GLU A 59 7.35 -22.63 2.76
C GLU A 59 6.89 -21.43 3.60
N GLN A 60 5.69 -20.90 3.32
CA GLN A 60 5.15 -19.69 3.97
C GLN A 60 3.68 -19.89 4.41
N PRO A 61 3.40 -20.82 5.33
CA PRO A 61 2.03 -21.21 5.68
C PRO A 61 1.22 -20.12 6.37
N LEU A 62 1.88 -19.17 7.03
CA LEU A 62 1.22 -18.08 7.77
C LEU A 62 1.03 -16.81 6.93
N ARG A 63 1.55 -16.78 5.70
CA ARG A 63 1.41 -15.61 4.84
C ARG A 63 0.03 -15.58 4.21
N THR A 64 -0.63 -14.42 4.27
CA THR A 64 -1.89 -14.17 3.56
C THR A 64 -1.71 -14.46 2.08
N ARG A 65 -2.51 -15.35 1.54
CA ARG A 65 -2.43 -15.76 0.13
C ARG A 65 -3.04 -14.70 -0.76
N VAL A 66 -2.30 -14.36 -1.82
CA VAL A 66 -2.70 -13.34 -2.78
C VAL A 66 -2.49 -13.88 -4.18
N TYR A 67 -3.53 -13.79 -4.97
CA TYR A 67 -3.57 -14.27 -6.36
C TYR A 67 -3.76 -13.10 -7.31
N SER A 68 -3.36 -13.24 -8.57
CA SER A 68 -3.71 -12.26 -9.61
C SER A 68 -4.96 -12.72 -10.37
N ARG A 69 -5.96 -11.86 -10.43
CA ARG A 69 -7.15 -12.07 -11.26
C ARG A 69 -6.95 -11.59 -12.69
N GLY A 70 -6.11 -10.57 -12.87
CA GLY A 70 -5.78 -10.03 -14.19
C GLY A 70 -4.78 -8.89 -14.10
N LEU A 71 -3.97 -8.78 -15.14
CA LEU A 71 -3.09 -7.64 -15.41
C LEU A 71 -3.33 -7.22 -16.85
N VAL A 72 -3.66 -5.96 -17.07
CA VAL A 72 -3.90 -5.39 -18.41
C VAL A 72 -3.12 -4.09 -18.52
N ARG A 73 -2.52 -3.87 -19.68
CA ARG A 73 -1.73 -2.66 -19.95
C ARG A 73 -2.33 -1.88 -21.13
N ASP A 74 -2.22 -0.59 -21.05
CA ASP A 74 -2.50 0.30 -22.18
C ASP A 74 -1.28 0.39 -23.10
N SER A 75 -1.52 0.33 -24.41
CA SER A 75 -0.45 0.33 -25.40
C SER A 75 0.19 1.71 -25.61
N GLN A 76 -0.56 2.78 -25.36
CA GLN A 76 -0.13 4.17 -25.57
C GLN A 76 0.52 4.76 -24.33
N THR A 77 -0.21 4.81 -23.21
CA THR A 77 0.24 5.41 -21.95
C THR A 77 1.19 4.53 -21.17
N LYS A 78 1.23 3.21 -21.49
CA LYS A 78 1.91 2.16 -20.72
C LYS A 78 1.36 1.95 -19.31
N ASP A 79 0.28 2.64 -18.97
CA ASP A 79 -0.44 2.40 -17.74
C ASP A 79 -0.89 0.95 -17.62
N ALA A 80 -0.92 0.43 -16.42
CA ALA A 80 -1.38 -0.92 -16.18
C ALA A 80 -2.39 -0.96 -15.03
N VAL A 81 -3.40 -1.82 -15.16
CA VAL A 81 -4.29 -2.16 -14.07
C VAL A 81 -4.08 -3.62 -13.71
N ILE A 82 -3.80 -3.88 -12.44
CA ILE A 82 -3.74 -5.23 -11.88
C ILE A 82 -4.84 -5.41 -10.83
N VAL A 83 -5.52 -6.54 -10.90
CA VAL A 83 -6.48 -6.98 -9.90
C VAL A 83 -5.87 -8.13 -9.13
N LEU A 84 -5.51 -7.85 -7.88
CA LEU A 84 -5.09 -8.87 -6.93
C LEU A 84 -6.31 -9.34 -6.14
N TYR A 85 -6.19 -10.53 -5.57
CA TYR A 85 -7.27 -11.17 -4.83
C TYR A 85 -6.71 -11.75 -3.54
N ARG A 86 -7.07 -11.15 -2.42
CA ARG A 86 -6.65 -11.57 -1.08
C ARG A 86 -7.53 -12.69 -0.59
N GLU A 87 -6.94 -13.88 -0.33
CA GLU A 87 -7.68 -14.99 0.29
C GLU A 87 -8.01 -14.62 1.73
N VAL A 88 -9.28 -14.76 2.09
CA VAL A 88 -9.79 -14.60 3.46
C VAL A 88 -10.55 -15.88 3.83
N GLY A 89 -10.61 -16.17 5.12
CA GLY A 89 -11.35 -17.34 5.60
C GLY A 89 -12.85 -17.24 5.30
N ASN A 90 -13.58 -18.34 5.49
CA ASN A 90 -15.03 -18.40 5.28
C ASN A 90 -15.73 -17.35 6.13
N GLY A 91 -16.29 -16.32 5.51
CA GLY A 91 -17.05 -15.24 6.15
C GLY A 91 -18.28 -14.87 5.33
N ASN A 92 -19.33 -14.35 5.98
CA ASN A 92 -20.52 -13.85 5.31
C ASN A 92 -20.18 -12.60 4.48
N GLY A 93 -20.65 -12.53 3.24
CA GLY A 93 -20.46 -11.38 2.34
C GLY A 93 -19.20 -11.44 1.50
N ILE A 94 -18.45 -12.55 1.51
CA ILE A 94 -17.25 -12.75 0.75
C ILE A 94 -17.57 -13.41 -0.59
N HIS A 95 -16.83 -13.08 -1.63
CA HIS A 95 -16.93 -13.68 -2.95
C HIS A 95 -15.90 -14.78 -3.14
N GLY A 96 -16.22 -15.75 -3.97
CA GLY A 96 -15.33 -16.85 -4.32
C GLY A 96 -14.98 -16.89 -5.80
N ILE A 97 -13.80 -17.35 -6.13
CA ILE A 97 -13.38 -17.61 -7.50
C ILE A 97 -13.13 -19.10 -7.66
N LYS A 98 -13.73 -19.68 -8.69
CA LYS A 98 -13.52 -21.12 -9.00
C LYS A 98 -12.05 -21.39 -9.34
N VAL A 99 -11.52 -22.46 -8.76
CA VAL A 99 -10.23 -23.03 -9.16
C VAL A 99 -10.34 -23.47 -10.63
N GLY A 100 -9.31 -23.20 -11.42
CA GLY A 100 -9.31 -23.43 -12.86
C GLY A 100 -9.80 -22.24 -13.71
N SER A 101 -10.32 -21.17 -13.10
CA SER A 101 -10.66 -19.94 -13.83
C SER A 101 -9.41 -19.30 -14.42
N LYS A 102 -9.49 -18.84 -15.68
CA LYS A 102 -8.37 -18.16 -16.35
C LYS A 102 -8.11 -16.77 -15.79
N VAL A 103 -6.86 -16.34 -15.81
CA VAL A 103 -6.40 -15.00 -15.39
C VAL A 103 -6.90 -13.88 -16.30
N SER A 104 -7.53 -14.19 -17.42
CA SER A 104 -7.94 -13.24 -18.47
C SER A 104 -8.92 -12.14 -18.06
N GLY A 105 -9.27 -12.07 -16.79
CA GLY A 105 -9.87 -10.86 -16.23
C GLY A 105 -11.36 -10.66 -16.46
N ASP A 106 -12.08 -11.63 -17.03
CA ASP A 106 -13.54 -11.57 -17.04
C ASP A 106 -14.09 -11.81 -15.62
N SER A 107 -15.13 -11.10 -15.24
CA SER A 107 -15.90 -11.32 -14.00
C SER A 107 -16.60 -12.69 -13.95
N LYS A 108 -16.58 -13.43 -15.03
CA LYS A 108 -17.11 -14.80 -15.15
C LYS A 108 -16.37 -15.74 -14.20
N GLY A 109 -17.12 -16.47 -13.37
CA GLY A 109 -16.57 -17.43 -12.41
C GLY A 109 -16.48 -16.90 -10.98
N THR A 110 -16.97 -15.69 -10.71
CA THR A 110 -17.17 -15.17 -9.34
C THR A 110 -18.48 -15.76 -8.77
N ILE A 111 -18.43 -16.21 -7.51
CA ILE A 111 -19.54 -16.87 -6.80
C ILE A 111 -19.77 -16.15 -5.49
N ARG A 112 -21.05 -15.91 -5.15
CA ARG A 112 -21.44 -15.36 -3.82
C ARG A 112 -21.42 -16.46 -2.77
N ALA A 113 -20.99 -16.12 -1.55
CA ALA A 113 -21.17 -16.99 -0.39
C ALA A 113 -22.67 -17.27 -0.15
N GLY A 114 -22.99 -18.51 0.18
CA GLY A 114 -24.37 -18.93 0.46
C GLY A 114 -25.13 -19.53 -0.73
N ARG A 115 -24.54 -19.60 -1.93
CA ARG A 115 -25.10 -20.42 -3.04
C ARG A 115 -24.54 -21.83 -3.00
N GLU A 116 -25.32 -22.82 -3.40
CA GLU A 116 -24.83 -24.18 -3.62
C GLU A 116 -23.81 -24.18 -4.76
N HIS A 117 -22.63 -24.75 -4.52
CA HIS A 117 -21.48 -24.68 -5.44
C HIS A 117 -21.09 -26.05 -6.00
N GLY A 118 -21.84 -27.09 -5.68
CA GLY A 118 -21.48 -28.46 -6.08
C GLY A 118 -20.12 -28.88 -5.55
N GLU A 119 -19.38 -29.67 -6.34
CA GLU A 119 -18.02 -30.14 -5.99
C GLU A 119 -16.89 -29.19 -6.37
N ASP A 120 -17.22 -27.96 -6.82
CA ASP A 120 -16.21 -26.98 -7.28
C ASP A 120 -15.35 -26.49 -6.12
N LYS A 121 -14.04 -26.56 -6.29
CA LYS A 121 -13.10 -25.91 -5.35
C LYS A 121 -13.10 -24.41 -5.57
N ILE A 122 -13.36 -23.65 -4.51
CA ILE A 122 -13.49 -22.20 -4.54
C ILE A 122 -12.45 -21.58 -3.61
N ILE A 123 -11.81 -20.50 -4.07
CA ILE A 123 -10.95 -19.64 -3.26
C ILE A 123 -11.78 -18.42 -2.87
N TRP A 124 -12.03 -18.27 -1.58
CA TRP A 124 -12.78 -17.17 -1.00
C TRP A 124 -11.87 -15.99 -0.67
N GLY A 125 -12.29 -14.77 -1.01
CA GLY A 125 -11.48 -13.59 -0.77
C GLY A 125 -12.10 -12.29 -1.22
N GLU A 126 -11.28 -11.25 -1.26
CA GLU A 126 -11.62 -9.88 -1.60
C GLU A 126 -10.71 -9.35 -2.70
N PRO A 127 -11.25 -8.61 -3.68
CA PRO A 127 -10.46 -7.98 -4.73
C PRO A 127 -9.70 -6.77 -4.18
N CYS A 128 -8.50 -6.56 -4.73
CA CYS A 128 -7.65 -5.39 -4.51
C CYS A 128 -7.28 -4.84 -5.87
N TYR A 129 -7.58 -3.57 -6.13
CA TYR A 129 -7.40 -2.93 -7.43
C TYR A 129 -6.26 -1.93 -7.38
N TYR A 130 -5.33 -2.01 -8.34
CA TYR A 130 -4.20 -1.10 -8.44
C TYR A 130 -4.01 -0.63 -9.86
N TRP A 131 -3.80 0.66 -10.01
CA TRP A 131 -3.43 1.31 -11.25
C TRP A 131 -1.97 1.76 -11.16
N ILE A 132 -1.15 1.30 -12.09
CA ILE A 132 0.28 1.57 -12.19
C ILE A 132 0.47 2.61 -13.28
N ILE A 133 1.17 3.70 -12.97
CA ILE A 133 1.36 4.88 -13.81
C ILE A 133 2.85 5.09 -14.04
N PRO A 134 3.46 4.40 -15.02
CA PRO A 134 4.91 4.46 -15.24
C PRO A 134 5.43 5.86 -15.55
N GLU A 135 4.66 6.66 -16.29
CA GLU A 135 4.99 8.05 -16.63
C GLU A 135 5.32 8.89 -15.38
N LEU A 136 4.60 8.68 -14.30
CA LEU A 136 4.75 9.42 -13.05
C LEU A 136 5.55 8.63 -12.00
N ASN A 137 6.04 7.43 -12.34
CA ASN A 137 6.66 6.53 -11.37
C ASN A 137 5.80 6.31 -10.11
N LYS A 138 4.48 6.15 -10.31
CA LYS A 138 3.49 6.04 -9.23
C LYS A 138 2.61 4.81 -9.38
N ILE A 139 2.01 4.45 -8.25
CA ILE A 139 0.93 3.48 -8.19
C ILE A 139 -0.25 4.15 -7.50
N ALA A 140 -1.44 3.81 -7.94
CA ALA A 140 -2.67 4.19 -7.29
C ALA A 140 -3.43 2.96 -6.82
N SER A 141 -3.84 2.91 -5.55
CA SER A 141 -4.84 1.95 -5.08
C SER A 141 -6.23 2.48 -5.38
N ILE A 142 -7.15 1.61 -5.77
CA ILE A 142 -8.54 1.96 -6.04
C ILE A 142 -9.43 1.17 -5.09
N ARG A 143 -10.09 1.86 -4.16
CA ARG A 143 -10.93 1.23 -3.16
C ARG A 143 -12.41 1.46 -3.45
N PHE A 144 -13.15 0.37 -3.61
CA PHE A 144 -14.61 0.33 -3.67
C PHE A 144 -15.19 -0.21 -2.35
N PRO A 145 -16.51 -0.04 -2.10
CA PRO A 145 -17.15 -0.58 -0.89
C PRO A 145 -16.98 -2.09 -0.69
N HIS A 146 -16.84 -2.85 -1.80
CA HIS A 146 -16.71 -4.31 -1.82
C HIS A 146 -15.24 -4.78 -2.00
N SER A 147 -14.28 -3.88 -1.93
CA SER A 147 -12.86 -4.20 -2.17
C SER A 147 -11.99 -3.82 -0.98
N PHE A 148 -10.81 -4.39 -0.96
CA PHE A 148 -9.77 -4.09 0.00
C PHE A 148 -8.64 -3.32 -0.68
N ALA A 149 -7.93 -2.48 0.07
CA ALA A 149 -6.75 -1.78 -0.41
C ALA A 149 -5.61 -1.99 0.59
N ASP A 150 -4.48 -2.51 0.12
CA ASP A 150 -3.29 -2.80 0.91
C ASP A 150 -2.05 -2.71 0.00
N THR A 151 -1.35 -1.60 0.05
CA THR A 151 -0.14 -1.36 -0.74
C THR A 151 1.03 -2.21 -0.29
N TYR A 152 1.11 -2.59 0.99
CA TYR A 152 2.10 -3.54 1.46
C TYR A 152 1.90 -4.92 0.80
N LEU A 153 0.65 -5.40 0.74
CA LEU A 153 0.30 -6.65 0.09
C LEU A 153 0.65 -6.62 -1.41
N PHE A 154 0.37 -5.49 -2.07
CA PHE A 154 0.75 -5.27 -3.47
C PHE A 154 2.27 -5.34 -3.65
N ALA A 155 3.04 -4.58 -2.89
CA ALA A 155 4.51 -4.58 -2.95
C ALA A 155 5.08 -5.99 -2.67
N GLN A 156 4.53 -6.69 -1.68
CA GLN A 156 4.91 -8.05 -1.36
C GLN A 156 4.60 -9.05 -2.50
N TYR A 157 3.49 -8.88 -3.21
CA TYR A 157 3.18 -9.70 -4.37
C TYR A 157 4.27 -9.60 -5.43
N PHE A 158 4.71 -8.38 -5.78
CA PHE A 158 5.79 -8.14 -6.73
C PHE A 158 7.14 -8.67 -6.22
N ILE A 159 7.49 -8.39 -4.97
CA ILE A 159 8.75 -8.90 -4.36
C ILE A 159 8.78 -10.43 -4.40
N GLN A 160 7.67 -11.09 -4.05
CA GLN A 160 7.63 -12.55 -4.05
C GLN A 160 7.63 -13.13 -5.46
N HIS A 161 6.98 -12.48 -6.42
CA HIS A 161 7.09 -12.86 -7.83
C HIS A 161 8.54 -12.82 -8.29
N VAL A 162 9.24 -11.70 -8.09
CA VAL A 162 10.64 -11.56 -8.49
C VAL A 162 11.52 -12.59 -7.77
N ASN A 163 11.35 -12.77 -6.48
CA ASN A 163 12.17 -13.68 -5.68
C ASN A 163 11.98 -15.16 -6.05
N ASN A 164 10.80 -15.56 -6.55
CA ASN A 164 10.47 -16.97 -6.76
C ASN A 164 10.32 -17.38 -8.22
N ASN A 165 9.79 -16.48 -9.07
CA ASN A 165 9.29 -16.86 -10.41
C ASN A 165 9.95 -16.08 -11.56
N SER A 166 10.48 -14.89 -11.29
CA SER A 166 11.04 -13.98 -12.30
C SER A 166 12.23 -14.60 -13.06
N LYS A 167 12.38 -14.17 -14.29
CA LYS A 167 13.55 -14.44 -15.14
C LYS A 167 14.59 -13.30 -15.08
N LEU A 168 14.32 -12.25 -14.32
CA LEU A 168 15.20 -11.10 -14.15
C LEU A 168 16.42 -11.46 -13.27
N GLY A 169 17.54 -11.79 -13.91
CA GLY A 169 18.79 -12.08 -13.23
C GLY A 169 18.93 -13.50 -12.67
N LYS A 170 20.18 -13.88 -12.40
CA LYS A 170 20.51 -15.18 -11.81
C LYS A 170 20.33 -15.12 -10.30
N ARG A 171 19.43 -15.91 -9.76
CA ARG A 171 19.09 -15.94 -8.33
C ARG A 171 19.67 -17.14 -7.60
N THR A 172 19.97 -16.93 -6.32
CA THR A 172 20.35 -17.95 -5.35
C THR A 172 19.45 -17.83 -4.14
N LYS A 173 18.78 -18.93 -3.77
CA LYS A 173 17.99 -19.04 -2.54
C LYS A 173 18.81 -19.69 -1.44
N SER A 174 18.73 -19.14 -0.23
CA SER A 174 19.28 -19.75 0.97
C SER A 174 18.19 -19.83 2.05
N LYS A 175 18.17 -20.93 2.77
CA LYS A 175 17.27 -21.15 3.90
C LYS A 175 18.06 -21.00 5.21
N ARG A 176 17.51 -20.30 6.18
CA ARG A 176 18.03 -20.25 7.55
C ARG A 176 16.89 -20.56 8.51
N THR A 177 17.15 -21.42 9.47
CA THR A 177 16.17 -21.78 10.50
C THR A 177 16.54 -21.06 11.79
N PHE A 178 15.59 -20.39 12.39
CA PHE A 178 15.73 -19.67 13.66
C PHE A 178 14.69 -20.19 14.65
N GLU A 179 15.04 -20.24 15.91
CA GLU A 179 14.07 -20.42 16.98
C GLU A 179 13.24 -19.13 17.16
N SER A 180 11.91 -19.28 17.27
CA SER A 180 11.02 -18.16 17.42
C SER A 180 11.22 -17.49 18.79
N ALA A 181 11.57 -16.19 18.79
CA ALA A 181 11.66 -15.40 20.03
C ALA A 181 10.31 -15.27 20.79
N LYS A 182 9.18 -15.47 20.08
CA LYS A 182 7.83 -15.38 20.66
C LYS A 182 7.30 -16.70 21.19
N THR A 183 7.82 -17.82 20.71
CA THR A 183 7.34 -19.16 21.08
C THR A 183 8.54 -20.11 21.20
N PRO A 184 9.06 -20.34 22.41
CA PRO A 184 10.18 -21.26 22.63
C PRO A 184 9.89 -22.65 22.06
N GLY A 185 10.88 -23.27 21.44
CA GLY A 185 10.76 -24.59 20.80
C GLY A 185 10.14 -24.58 19.41
N ARG A 186 9.66 -23.44 18.90
CA ARG A 186 9.17 -23.31 17.53
C ARG A 186 10.26 -22.79 16.61
N CYS A 187 10.67 -23.61 15.64
CA CYS A 187 11.57 -23.19 14.58
C CYS A 187 10.82 -22.49 13.44
N VAL A 188 11.38 -21.40 12.94
CA VAL A 188 10.87 -20.63 11.79
C VAL A 188 11.92 -20.62 10.69
N ASP A 189 11.52 -21.04 9.51
CA ASP A 189 12.36 -21.03 8.32
C ASP A 189 12.27 -19.66 7.63
N VAL A 190 13.40 -19.03 7.40
CA VAL A 190 13.52 -17.78 6.67
C VAL A 190 14.27 -18.01 5.37
N TYR A 191 13.63 -17.69 4.26
CA TYR A 191 14.19 -17.82 2.93
C TYR A 191 14.73 -16.48 2.46
N ASN A 192 16.00 -16.43 2.07
CA ASN A 192 16.65 -15.26 1.52
C ASN A 192 16.99 -15.51 0.06
N THR A 193 16.55 -14.61 -0.82
CA THR A 193 16.85 -14.62 -2.24
C THR A 193 17.87 -13.53 -2.55
N LYS A 194 18.95 -13.90 -3.22
CA LYS A 194 19.98 -12.98 -3.72
C LYS A 194 20.06 -13.11 -5.23
N PHE A 195 20.39 -12.01 -5.89
CA PHE A 195 20.58 -11.93 -7.35
C PHE A 195 22.03 -11.58 -7.63
N GLN A 196 22.64 -12.29 -8.57
CA GLN A 196 24.00 -12.01 -8.99
C GLN A 196 24.06 -10.91 -10.05
N TYR A 197 24.88 -9.91 -9.81
CA TYR A 197 25.18 -8.82 -10.74
C TYR A 197 26.67 -8.78 -10.98
N LYS A 198 27.08 -8.68 -12.26
CA LYS A 198 28.49 -8.55 -12.64
C LYS A 198 28.84 -7.08 -12.81
N ASP A 199 29.72 -6.58 -11.97
CA ASP A 199 30.31 -5.24 -12.05
C ASP A 199 31.78 -5.38 -12.49
N GLY A 200 31.99 -5.36 -13.80
CA GLY A 200 33.28 -5.68 -14.39
C GLY A 200 33.74 -7.11 -14.07
N LYS A 201 34.84 -7.25 -13.31
CA LYS A 201 35.38 -8.56 -12.86
C LYS A 201 34.75 -9.06 -11.54
N ASN A 202 33.97 -8.22 -10.84
CA ASN A 202 33.43 -8.55 -9.53
C ASN A 202 31.98 -9.06 -9.63
N GLU A 203 31.66 -10.11 -8.91
CA GLU A 203 30.28 -10.57 -8.71
C GLU A 203 29.72 -9.94 -7.44
N ILE A 204 28.60 -9.22 -7.56
CA ILE A 204 27.94 -8.53 -6.46
C ILE A 204 26.60 -9.21 -6.21
N ASN A 205 26.28 -9.47 -4.92
CA ASN A 205 24.97 -9.92 -4.52
C ASN A 205 24.01 -8.74 -4.33
N CYS A 206 22.90 -8.79 -5.03
CA CYS A 206 21.80 -7.83 -4.94
C CYS A 206 20.55 -8.46 -4.34
N ILE A 207 19.68 -7.63 -3.79
CA ILE A 207 18.31 -7.99 -3.41
C ILE A 207 17.35 -7.16 -4.25
N PHE A 208 16.19 -7.70 -4.58
CA PHE A 208 15.12 -6.94 -5.18
C PHE A 208 14.38 -6.15 -4.11
N LYS A 209 14.17 -4.86 -4.37
CA LYS A 209 13.35 -3.97 -3.54
C LYS A 209 12.24 -3.37 -4.37
N PHE A 210 11.08 -3.26 -3.74
CA PHE A 210 9.93 -2.55 -4.24
C PHE A 210 9.31 -1.81 -3.05
N VAL A 211 9.48 -0.49 -3.03
CA VAL A 211 9.08 0.36 -1.89
C VAL A 211 8.12 1.41 -2.39
N LEU A 212 7.00 1.53 -1.69
CA LEU A 212 5.93 2.48 -1.96
C LEU A 212 5.78 3.41 -0.76
N GLU A 213 5.64 4.68 -1.02
CA GLU A 213 5.33 5.71 -0.04
C GLU A 213 4.11 6.51 -0.50
N GLU A 214 3.20 6.82 0.41
CA GLU A 214 1.99 7.58 0.08
C GLU A 214 2.39 8.94 -0.51
N THR A 215 1.87 9.26 -1.71
CA THR A 215 2.17 10.53 -2.38
C THR A 215 1.58 11.69 -1.57
N LYS A 216 2.45 12.56 -1.09
CA LYS A 216 2.08 13.76 -0.34
C LYS A 216 2.03 14.95 -1.27
N LEU A 217 0.99 15.75 -1.16
CA LEU A 217 0.94 17.03 -1.84
C LEU A 217 1.95 17.97 -1.17
N LYS A 218 3.01 18.37 -1.87
CA LYS A 218 4.13 19.16 -1.31
C LYS A 218 3.72 20.47 -0.61
N ALA A 219 2.61 21.07 -1.02
CA ALA A 219 2.02 22.19 -0.30
C ALA A 219 1.78 21.91 1.20
N ALA A 220 1.83 20.63 1.61
CA ALA A 220 1.67 20.24 2.99
C ALA A 220 2.89 20.51 3.84
N GLU A 221 4.11 20.11 3.44
CA GLU A 221 5.29 20.23 4.30
C GLU A 221 5.69 21.69 4.55
N GLU A 222 5.72 22.52 3.51
CA GLU A 222 5.97 23.96 3.67
C GLU A 222 4.85 24.67 4.43
N ASN A 223 3.59 24.29 4.20
CA ASN A 223 2.47 24.86 4.92
C ASN A 223 2.45 24.43 6.39
N PHE A 224 2.91 23.22 6.76
CA PHE A 224 2.88 22.80 8.16
C PHE A 224 3.89 23.54 9.03
N GLU A 225 5.10 23.79 8.56
CA GLU A 225 6.03 24.62 9.31
C GLU A 225 5.52 26.05 9.50
N ARG A 226 4.90 26.62 8.46
CA ARG A 226 4.23 27.93 8.55
C ARG A 226 2.95 27.90 9.40
N LEU A 227 2.17 26.81 9.33
CA LEU A 227 0.93 26.64 10.09
C LEU A 227 1.18 26.33 11.56
N ARG A 228 2.33 25.73 11.92
CA ARG A 228 2.66 25.34 13.30
C ARG A 228 2.45 26.45 14.31
N HIS A 229 2.87 27.68 13.97
CA HIS A 229 2.70 28.84 14.84
C HIS A 229 1.23 29.29 14.99
N LYS A 230 0.34 28.80 14.14
CA LYS A 230 -1.10 29.08 14.19
C LYS A 230 -1.91 27.94 14.80
N ILE A 231 -1.30 26.78 15.03
CA ILE A 231 -1.98 25.62 15.62
C ILE A 231 -2.25 25.92 17.09
N THR A 232 -3.52 25.91 17.46
CA THR A 232 -3.98 26.05 18.84
C THR A 232 -4.23 24.71 19.50
N HIS A 233 -4.74 23.75 18.75
CA HIS A 233 -5.05 22.41 19.26
C HIS A 233 -4.79 21.36 18.18
N THR A 234 -4.42 20.18 18.66
CA THR A 234 -4.31 18.95 17.84
C THR A 234 -5.51 18.06 18.13
N LEU A 235 -6.18 17.59 17.08
CA LEU A 235 -7.31 16.67 17.14
C LEU A 235 -6.86 15.31 16.62
N ILE A 236 -7.20 14.26 17.33
CA ILE A 236 -6.95 12.88 16.90
C ILE A 236 -8.29 12.18 16.75
N LYS A 237 -8.63 11.73 15.55
CA LYS A 237 -9.77 10.85 15.28
C LYS A 237 -9.28 9.43 15.09
N ASP A 238 -9.95 8.51 15.75
CA ASP A 238 -9.64 7.10 15.65
C ASP A 238 -10.92 6.26 15.70
N THR A 239 -10.86 5.02 15.20
CA THR A 239 -11.96 4.06 15.26
C THR A 239 -11.49 2.82 16.01
N THR A 240 -12.17 2.51 17.12
CA THR A 240 -11.88 1.28 17.87
C THR A 240 -12.50 0.09 17.16
N VAL A 241 -11.68 -0.78 16.58
CA VAL A 241 -12.11 -2.08 16.07
C VAL A 241 -11.70 -3.15 17.08
N ILE A 242 -12.67 -3.88 17.61
CA ILE A 242 -12.43 -5.01 18.50
C ILE A 242 -12.18 -6.25 17.64
N ASN A 243 -10.94 -6.72 17.60
CA ASN A 243 -10.65 -8.03 17.05
C ASN A 243 -10.79 -9.06 18.18
N GLN A 244 -11.76 -9.95 18.07
CA GLN A 244 -12.09 -10.94 19.12
C GLN A 244 -10.94 -11.86 19.54
N ASN A 245 -9.90 -11.96 18.72
CA ASN A 245 -8.73 -12.81 18.97
C ASN A 245 -7.53 -12.07 19.59
N ASP A 246 -7.66 -10.80 19.93
CA ASP A 246 -6.57 -10.01 20.45
C ASP A 246 -6.74 -9.73 21.94
N THR A 247 -5.96 -10.39 22.77
CA THR A 247 -5.98 -10.28 24.24
C THR A 247 -5.52 -8.92 24.78
N ARG A 248 -5.05 -7.99 23.94
CA ARG A 248 -4.68 -6.63 24.36
C ARG A 248 -5.89 -5.72 24.38
N GLN A 249 -5.91 -4.78 25.31
CA GLN A 249 -7.02 -3.83 25.46
C GLN A 249 -7.18 -2.93 24.22
N PRO A 250 -8.35 -2.87 23.58
CA PRO A 250 -8.57 -2.25 22.26
C PRO A 250 -8.18 -0.77 22.19
N LEU A 251 -8.50 0.01 23.20
CA LEU A 251 -8.21 1.46 23.26
C LEU A 251 -6.72 1.79 23.28
N LEU A 252 -5.90 0.92 23.86
CA LEU A 252 -4.45 1.11 23.98
C LEU A 252 -3.70 0.89 22.65
N LYS A 253 -4.31 0.18 21.70
CA LYS A 253 -3.66 -0.09 20.41
C LYS A 253 -3.82 1.03 19.40
N LEU A 254 -4.97 1.66 19.38
CA LEU A 254 -5.42 2.54 18.31
C LEU A 254 -5.00 3.99 18.51
N THR A 255 -5.17 4.48 19.71
CA THR A 255 -4.64 5.80 20.07
C THR A 255 -3.13 5.77 20.32
N SER A 256 -2.54 4.57 20.41
CA SER A 256 -1.16 4.39 20.85
C SER A 256 -0.13 5.00 19.93
N VAL A 257 -0.32 4.91 18.62
CA VAL A 257 0.69 5.35 17.66
C VAL A 257 0.66 6.87 17.54
N ALA A 258 -0.49 7.46 17.28
CA ALA A 258 -0.63 8.91 17.14
C ALA A 258 -0.41 9.66 18.48
N LEU A 259 -0.96 9.16 19.59
CA LEU A 259 -0.74 9.75 20.91
C LEU A 259 0.68 9.55 21.44
N ALA A 260 1.31 8.40 21.20
CA ALA A 260 2.69 8.18 21.64
C ALA A 260 3.67 9.13 20.94
N SER A 261 3.41 9.47 19.67
CA SER A 261 4.21 10.43 18.92
C SER A 261 4.05 11.87 19.44
N LEU A 262 2.88 12.21 20.02
CA LEU A 262 2.59 13.58 20.48
C LEU A 262 2.90 13.83 21.94
N VAL A 263 2.69 12.86 22.82
CA VAL A 263 2.73 13.09 24.27
C VAL A 263 3.71 12.19 25.04
N GLY A 264 4.35 11.25 24.36
CA GLY A 264 5.20 10.22 24.95
C GLY A 264 4.42 9.12 25.68
N GLU A 265 5.06 7.95 25.83
CA GLU A 265 4.40 6.75 26.37
C GLU A 265 3.88 6.89 27.82
N GLU A 266 4.60 7.56 28.68
CA GLU A 266 4.19 7.75 30.09
C GLU A 266 2.93 8.62 30.24
N LYS A 267 2.84 9.72 29.48
CA LYS A 267 1.67 10.60 29.51
C LYS A 267 0.45 9.95 28.86
N ARG A 268 0.66 9.18 27.79
CA ARG A 268 -0.38 8.39 27.14
C ARG A 268 -1.09 7.46 28.13
N ASN A 269 -0.33 6.69 28.92
CA ASN A 269 -0.87 5.71 29.86
C ASN A 269 -1.68 6.37 30.99
N LYS A 270 -1.37 7.62 31.35
CA LYS A 270 -2.16 8.41 32.32
C LYS A 270 -3.45 8.98 31.74
N LEU A 271 -3.44 9.35 30.45
CA LEU A 271 -4.61 9.95 29.78
C LEU A 271 -5.70 8.95 29.42
N ILE A 272 -5.32 7.73 29.09
CA ILE A 272 -6.26 6.73 28.54
C ILE A 272 -6.97 5.94 29.64
N GLY A 273 -6.41 5.81 30.84
CA GLY A 273 -7.00 5.01 31.92
C GLY A 273 -7.23 3.54 31.51
N ALA A 274 -7.87 2.75 32.37
CA ALA A 274 -8.30 1.39 32.03
C ALA A 274 -9.61 1.46 31.18
N PRO A 275 -9.56 1.06 29.88
CA PRO A 275 -10.73 1.22 29.03
C PRO A 275 -11.81 0.18 29.34
N PRO A 276 -13.10 0.54 29.17
CA PRO A 276 -14.18 -0.42 29.20
C PRO A 276 -14.08 -1.40 28.02
N VAL A 277 -14.50 -2.63 28.23
CA VAL A 277 -14.67 -3.62 27.14
C VAL A 277 -15.77 -3.12 26.20
N LEU A 278 -15.43 -2.82 24.96
CA LEU A 278 -16.37 -2.31 23.95
C LEU A 278 -16.71 -3.43 22.97
N GLU A 279 -17.99 -3.79 22.89
CA GLU A 279 -18.50 -4.83 21.98
C GLU A 279 -18.70 -4.34 20.53
N ARG A 280 -18.62 -3.03 20.29
CA ARG A 280 -18.84 -2.43 18.95
C ARG A 280 -17.79 -1.36 18.67
N PRO A 281 -17.39 -1.19 17.39
CA PRO A 281 -16.49 -0.13 17.01
C PRO A 281 -17.07 1.24 17.37
N ARG A 282 -16.28 2.09 18.02
CA ARG A 282 -16.65 3.46 18.36
C ARG A 282 -15.66 4.43 17.78
N LYS A 283 -16.16 5.57 17.31
CA LYS A 283 -15.33 6.71 16.93
C LYS A 283 -14.89 7.46 18.18
N ILE A 284 -13.60 7.70 18.30
CA ILE A 284 -12.99 8.48 19.37
C ILE A 284 -12.41 9.73 18.75
N GLU A 285 -12.66 10.86 19.39
CA GLU A 285 -11.99 12.12 19.07
C GLU A 285 -11.32 12.64 20.34
N VAL A 286 -10.01 12.88 20.25
CA VAL A 286 -9.21 13.44 21.34
C VAL A 286 -8.73 14.81 20.92
N LYS A 287 -8.95 15.82 21.76
CA LYS A 287 -8.47 17.19 21.56
C LYS A 287 -7.32 17.44 22.55
N ILE A 288 -6.17 17.87 22.05
CA ILE A 288 -4.95 18.15 22.81
C ILE A 288 -4.60 19.62 22.61
N ASP A 289 -4.37 20.34 23.69
CA ASP A 289 -3.94 21.73 23.64
C ASP A 289 -2.50 21.84 23.14
N GLY A 290 -2.28 22.69 22.16
CA GLY A 290 -0.97 23.00 21.60
C GLY A 290 -0.69 22.40 20.24
N ALA A 291 0.45 22.82 19.68
CA ALA A 291 0.99 22.37 18.41
C ALA A 291 2.03 21.26 18.63
N PRO A 292 2.06 20.20 17.82
CA PRO A 292 3.16 19.25 17.82
C PRO A 292 4.47 19.90 17.34
N SER A 293 5.59 19.33 17.72
CA SER A 293 6.91 19.73 17.18
C SER A 293 7.03 19.36 15.70
N SER A 294 7.99 19.93 15.00
CA SER A 294 8.25 19.61 13.58
C SER A 294 8.56 18.12 13.38
N ASP A 295 9.30 17.51 14.30
CA ASP A 295 9.64 16.10 14.23
C ASP A 295 8.43 15.18 14.50
N GLU A 296 7.57 15.56 15.47
CA GLU A 296 6.30 14.85 15.72
C GLU A 296 5.37 14.94 14.49
N LEU A 297 5.28 16.10 13.86
CA LEU A 297 4.51 16.28 12.61
C LEU A 297 5.04 15.38 11.50
N ARG A 298 6.35 15.36 11.24
CA ARG A 298 6.96 14.47 10.23
C ARG A 298 6.68 13.00 10.55
N ASN A 299 6.80 12.61 11.81
CA ASN A 299 6.50 11.25 12.24
C ASN A 299 5.02 10.90 12.03
N LEU A 300 4.09 11.77 12.38
CA LEU A 300 2.66 11.56 12.14
C LEU A 300 2.35 11.37 10.66
N PHE A 301 2.97 12.18 9.78
CA PHE A 301 2.84 12.00 8.35
C PHE A 301 3.42 10.68 7.85
N SER A 302 4.59 10.27 8.36
CA SER A 302 5.24 9.04 7.93
C SER A 302 4.52 7.77 8.41
N MET A 303 3.86 7.86 9.57
CA MET A 303 3.16 6.72 10.19
C MET A 303 1.75 6.49 9.64
N ARG A 304 1.19 7.48 8.94
CA ARG A 304 -0.14 7.35 8.36
C ARG A 304 -0.06 6.54 7.08
N GLY A 305 -0.69 5.37 7.07
CA GLY A 305 -0.83 4.50 5.89
C GLY A 305 -2.26 4.48 5.34
N GLU A 306 -2.43 3.86 4.18
CA GLU A 306 -3.71 3.72 3.47
C GLU A 306 -4.83 3.13 4.33
N GLU A 307 -4.48 2.18 5.21
CA GLU A 307 -5.41 1.50 6.11
C GLU A 307 -5.60 2.21 7.46
N SER A 308 -4.98 3.39 7.64
CA SER A 308 -5.11 4.11 8.90
C SER A 308 -6.56 4.54 9.10
N GLU A 309 -7.24 3.92 10.04
CA GLU A 309 -8.58 4.33 10.49
C GLU A 309 -8.53 5.60 11.36
N TRP A 310 -7.30 6.05 11.69
CA TRP A 310 -7.05 7.27 12.46
C TRP A 310 -6.67 8.45 11.55
N ASP A 311 -6.99 9.66 11.99
CA ASP A 311 -6.58 10.91 11.35
C ASP A 311 -6.20 11.96 12.39
N VAL A 312 -5.27 12.84 12.04
CA VAL A 312 -4.87 13.96 12.90
C VAL A 312 -5.25 15.26 12.23
N GLY A 313 -5.94 16.11 12.95
CA GLY A 313 -6.35 17.43 12.51
C GLY A 313 -5.75 18.53 13.38
N PHE A 314 -5.61 19.71 12.82
CA PHE A 314 -5.09 20.88 13.53
C PHE A 314 -6.12 22.02 13.50
N LEU A 315 -6.49 22.49 14.69
CA LEU A 315 -7.26 23.73 14.82
C LEU A 315 -6.30 24.90 14.73
N LEU A 316 -6.58 25.83 13.84
CA LEU A 316 -5.78 27.03 13.64
C LEU A 316 -6.47 28.22 14.27
N ALA A 317 -5.68 29.18 14.77
CA ALA A 317 -6.20 30.39 15.40
C ALA A 317 -7.07 31.25 14.47
N ASP A 318 -6.85 31.13 13.15
CA ASP A 318 -7.52 31.91 12.11
C ASP A 318 -8.61 31.16 11.33
N ARG A 319 -8.93 29.90 11.71
CA ARG A 319 -9.92 29.06 11.01
C ARG A 319 -10.82 28.31 11.99
N ALA A 320 -12.10 28.27 11.67
CA ALA A 320 -13.10 27.54 12.46
C ALA A 320 -13.03 26.03 12.24
N ASN A 321 -12.65 25.57 11.05
CA ASN A 321 -12.59 24.16 10.72
C ASN A 321 -11.16 23.62 10.84
N PRO A 322 -10.98 22.41 11.39
CA PRO A 322 -9.67 21.79 11.47
C PRO A 322 -9.13 21.43 10.08
N VAL A 323 -7.81 21.50 9.96
CA VAL A 323 -7.07 21.02 8.79
C VAL A 323 -6.60 19.61 9.10
N TRP A 324 -7.04 18.60 8.34
CA TRP A 324 -6.75 17.20 8.58
C TRP A 324 -5.55 16.72 7.75
N LEU A 325 -4.73 15.82 8.31
CA LEU A 325 -3.62 15.18 7.59
C LEU A 325 -4.11 14.46 6.32
N SER A 326 -5.30 13.86 6.40
CA SER A 326 -5.93 13.19 5.24
C SER A 326 -6.15 14.10 4.04
N SER A 327 -6.26 15.42 4.25
CA SER A 327 -6.43 16.38 3.16
C SER A 327 -5.16 16.68 2.36
N TYR A 328 -4.01 16.20 2.83
CA TYR A 328 -2.70 16.40 2.17
C TYR A 328 -2.17 15.18 1.43
N VAL A 329 -2.90 14.09 1.46
CA VAL A 329 -2.59 12.91 0.65
C VAL A 329 -3.24 13.07 -0.71
N ALA A 330 -2.50 12.79 -1.77
CA ALA A 330 -3.03 12.84 -3.13
C ALA A 330 -4.14 11.78 -3.29
N ARG A 331 -5.38 12.24 -3.37
CA ARG A 331 -6.58 11.40 -3.52
C ARG A 331 -7.54 11.98 -4.53
N THR A 332 -8.15 11.09 -5.31
CA THR A 332 -9.21 11.44 -6.24
C THR A 332 -10.29 10.35 -6.24
N LYS A 333 -11.32 10.51 -7.06
CA LYS A 333 -12.42 9.55 -7.17
C LYS A 333 -12.57 9.09 -8.61
N LEU A 334 -12.74 7.80 -8.79
CA LEU A 334 -13.10 7.18 -10.06
C LEU A 334 -14.63 6.93 -10.06
N PRO A 335 -15.42 7.77 -10.75
CA PRO A 335 -16.84 7.54 -10.89
C PRO A 335 -17.07 6.46 -11.95
N LEU A 336 -17.81 5.41 -11.60
CA LEU A 336 -18.24 4.38 -12.54
C LEU A 336 -19.71 4.58 -12.90
N GLN A 337 -20.02 4.78 -14.18
CA GLN A 337 -21.38 5.06 -14.65
C GLN A 337 -22.24 3.79 -14.74
N ASP A 338 -21.64 2.66 -15.11
CA ASP A 338 -22.34 1.39 -15.41
C ASP A 338 -22.07 0.30 -14.37
N SER A 339 -22.17 0.64 -13.08
CA SER A 339 -21.89 -0.29 -11.99
C SER A 339 -23.09 -1.09 -11.51
N ASP A 340 -24.09 -1.35 -12.36
CA ASP A 340 -25.29 -2.08 -12.00
C ASP A 340 -25.00 -3.49 -11.48
N GLY A 341 -24.64 -3.58 -10.20
CA GLY A 341 -24.50 -4.83 -9.48
C GLY A 341 -23.23 -5.64 -9.74
N PHE A 342 -22.18 -5.06 -10.33
CA PHE A 342 -20.89 -5.71 -10.45
C PHE A 342 -20.22 -5.78 -9.08
N GLU A 343 -20.02 -7.00 -8.60
CA GLU A 343 -19.34 -7.28 -7.33
C GLU A 343 -17.83 -7.32 -7.48
N HIS A 344 -17.36 -7.45 -8.71
CA HIS A 344 -15.94 -7.47 -9.08
C HIS A 344 -15.72 -6.78 -10.41
N TYR A 345 -14.79 -5.85 -10.44
CA TYR A 345 -14.37 -5.22 -11.70
C TYR A 345 -13.19 -5.96 -12.30
N SER A 346 -13.22 -6.15 -13.63
CA SER A 346 -12.05 -6.68 -14.34
C SER A 346 -10.98 -5.60 -14.52
N ALA A 347 -9.72 -6.03 -14.69
CA ALA A 347 -8.63 -5.12 -14.97
C ALA A 347 -8.85 -4.32 -16.25
N ARG A 348 -9.44 -4.95 -17.29
CA ARG A 348 -9.77 -4.29 -18.56
C ARG A 348 -10.82 -3.21 -18.36
N PHE A 349 -11.93 -3.54 -17.69
CA PHE A 349 -12.98 -2.57 -17.43
C PHE A 349 -12.47 -1.34 -16.68
N LEU A 350 -11.68 -1.55 -15.62
CA LEU A 350 -11.13 -0.44 -14.85
C LEU A 350 -10.16 0.41 -15.67
N LEU A 351 -9.31 -0.21 -16.49
CA LEU A 351 -8.39 0.52 -17.36
C LEU A 351 -9.14 1.36 -18.40
N ASP A 352 -10.21 0.81 -18.98
CA ASP A 352 -11.03 1.53 -19.96
C ASP A 352 -11.76 2.72 -19.32
N GLU A 353 -12.28 2.57 -18.09
CA GLU A 353 -12.90 3.69 -17.34
C GLU A 353 -11.88 4.75 -16.91
N ILE A 354 -10.69 4.33 -16.46
CA ILE A 354 -9.59 5.26 -16.12
C ILE A 354 -9.18 6.05 -17.37
N ASN A 355 -9.02 5.41 -18.52
CA ASN A 355 -8.56 6.06 -19.74
C ASN A 355 -9.51 7.16 -20.24
N LYS A 356 -10.81 7.08 -19.92
CA LYS A 356 -11.79 8.13 -20.28
C LYS A 356 -11.51 9.46 -19.59
N ILE A 357 -10.97 9.44 -18.38
CA ILE A 357 -10.76 10.62 -17.52
C ILE A 357 -9.36 10.65 -16.90
N ARG A 358 -8.39 9.98 -17.52
CA ARG A 358 -7.03 9.80 -16.98
C ARG A 358 -6.38 11.11 -16.59
N ASP A 359 -6.40 12.09 -17.48
CA ASP A 359 -5.71 13.38 -17.26
C ASP A 359 -6.33 14.14 -16.09
N ASP A 360 -7.65 14.06 -15.91
CA ASP A 360 -8.33 14.67 -14.76
C ASP A 360 -7.91 13.98 -13.46
N LEU A 361 -7.83 12.62 -13.47
CA LEU A 361 -7.46 11.84 -12.29
C LEU A 361 -6.03 12.13 -11.81
N ILE A 362 -5.09 12.38 -12.72
CA ILE A 362 -3.67 12.61 -12.39
C ILE A 362 -3.28 14.09 -12.34
N SER A 363 -4.21 15.00 -12.62
CA SER A 363 -3.93 16.44 -12.75
C SER A 363 -3.26 17.05 -11.52
N GLU A 364 -3.79 16.76 -10.31
CA GLU A 364 -3.23 17.27 -9.05
C GLU A 364 -1.81 16.74 -8.79
N VAL A 365 -1.57 15.49 -9.14
CA VAL A 365 -0.28 14.82 -8.92
C VAL A 365 0.76 15.34 -9.91
N LYS A 366 0.39 15.54 -11.19
CA LYS A 366 1.25 16.16 -12.21
C LYS A 366 1.62 17.59 -11.83
N TYR A 367 0.65 18.40 -11.40
CA TYR A 367 0.89 19.77 -10.99
C TYR A 367 1.88 19.86 -9.81
N ALA A 368 1.73 18.98 -8.82
CA ALA A 368 2.63 18.92 -7.68
C ALA A 368 4.08 18.55 -8.07
N GLU A 369 4.26 17.67 -9.04
CA GLU A 369 5.57 17.31 -9.56
C GLU A 369 6.24 18.44 -10.36
N GLU A 370 5.50 19.08 -11.26
CA GLU A 370 6.02 20.19 -12.04
C GLU A 370 6.44 21.37 -11.17
N ALA A 371 5.67 21.70 -10.13
CA ALA A 371 6.04 22.71 -9.15
C ALA A 371 7.36 22.35 -8.44
N SER A 372 7.53 21.10 -8.08
CA SER A 372 8.73 20.56 -7.45
C SER A 372 9.99 20.66 -8.30
N ILE A 373 9.87 20.35 -9.58
CA ILE A 373 11.02 20.43 -10.53
C ILE A 373 11.45 21.88 -10.68
N LYS A 374 10.52 22.80 -10.87
CA LYS A 374 10.80 24.24 -11.00
C LYS A 374 11.50 24.82 -9.76
N GLU A 375 11.10 24.40 -8.56
CA GLU A 375 11.76 24.82 -7.31
C GLU A 375 13.17 24.29 -7.18
N SER A 376 13.40 23.01 -7.53
CA SER A 376 14.72 22.39 -7.47
C SER A 376 15.70 23.01 -8.48
N GLU A 377 15.23 23.38 -9.66
CA GLU A 377 16.00 24.11 -10.70
C GLU A 377 16.33 25.52 -10.23
N ALA A 378 15.36 26.24 -9.63
CA ALA A 378 15.58 27.56 -9.08
C ALA A 378 16.58 27.56 -7.91
N ALA A 379 16.52 26.57 -7.04
CA ALA A 379 17.48 26.41 -5.94
C ALA A 379 18.89 26.07 -6.43
N SER A 380 19.02 25.25 -7.48
CA SER A 380 20.30 24.91 -8.11
C SER A 380 20.93 26.12 -8.79
N THR A 381 20.11 26.93 -9.47
CA THR A 381 20.57 28.16 -10.14
C THR A 381 21.06 29.22 -9.14
N LYS A 382 20.39 29.35 -7.97
CA LYS A 382 20.85 30.23 -6.89
C LYS A 382 22.19 29.80 -6.30
N LYS A 383 22.43 28.51 -6.09
CA LYS A 383 23.71 27.99 -5.58
C LYS A 383 24.87 28.22 -6.54
N ILE A 384 24.62 28.24 -7.86
CA ILE A 384 25.64 28.51 -8.86
C ILE A 384 25.93 30.03 -8.97
N ALA A 385 24.98 30.89 -8.62
CA ALA A 385 25.16 32.35 -8.67
C ALA A 385 25.82 32.93 -7.40
N GLU A 386 25.86 32.18 -6.31
CA GLU A 386 26.48 32.57 -5.02
C GLU A 386 27.85 31.91 -4.74
N GLY A 387 28.36 31.04 -5.63
CA GLY A 387 29.70 30.42 -5.58
C GLY A 387 30.61 30.92 -6.71
#